data_9bd25c264c13e541594724c1acf9fc86
#
_entry.id   9bd25c264c13e541594724c1acf9fc86
#
_cell.length_a   1.000
_cell.length_b   1.000
_cell.length_c   1.000
_cell.angle_alpha   90.00
_cell.angle_beta   90.00
_cell.angle_gamma   90.00
#
_symmetry.space_group_name_H-M   'P 1'
#
loop_
_entity.id
_entity.type
_entity.pdbx_description
1 polymer ?
#
loop_
_entity_poly.entity_id
_entity_poly.type
_entity_poly.pdbx_seq_one_letter_code
_entity_poly.pdbx_strand_id
1 'polypeptide(L)'
;MTTVAVIRQHLIDPEICIRCNTCEATCPVGAVTHDERNYVVDADKCNFCMACIPPCPTGSIDNWRVMPRVQAYSTAEQLIWDELPVELSAEALADAGVAVANEEVALAAEIAAATSSAVLAAAGPVQYSASLPPWSAAHAYTNLYGPKAAQTSITATVSGNVRVTDVGHDYDTHHIVLDFGSLPFPVLEGQSVGIIPPGTDASGRTHHARQYSIASPRNGERPGYNNLSLTIKRVLEDHQGQPVRGVGSNYMCDLKVGDQVQVIGPFGASFLMPNHPRSHIVMICTGTGSAPMRAMTEWRRRLRASGKFEGGRLMLFFGARTQQELPYFGPLQNLPKDFIDINLAFSRTPGAPKRYVQDLMRERAADLAALLADDNSYFYVCGLKSMEEGVVLALRDVAQQAGLNWDALSNALRTEGRLHLETY
;
A
#
# COMPACT_ATOMS: atom_id res chain seq x y z
N MET A 1 -31.20 10.46 36.65
CA MET A 1 -30.62 10.30 35.30
C MET A 1 -29.59 9.21 35.40
N THR A 2 -29.81 8.06 34.81
CA THR A 2 -28.84 6.97 34.72
C THR A 2 -27.74 7.41 33.78
N THR A 3 -26.52 7.60 34.29
CA THR A 3 -25.35 7.88 33.47
C THR A 3 -25.12 6.70 32.52
N VAL A 4 -25.22 6.94 31.23
CA VAL A 4 -24.90 5.95 30.18
C VAL A 4 -23.38 5.71 30.26
N ALA A 5 -22.97 4.46 30.46
CA ALA A 5 -21.55 4.11 30.44
C ALA A 5 -21.01 4.29 29.02
N VAL A 6 -19.99 5.11 28.88
CA VAL A 6 -19.30 5.38 27.61
C VAL A 6 -18.10 4.46 27.46
N ILE A 7 -17.87 3.97 26.27
CA ILE A 7 -16.68 3.20 25.89
C ILE A 7 -15.95 3.90 24.76
N ARG A 8 -14.63 3.82 24.78
CA ARG A 8 -13.76 4.15 23.66
C ARG A 8 -13.25 2.83 23.09
N GLN A 9 -14.00 2.26 22.14
CA GLN A 9 -13.67 0.96 21.58
C GLN A 9 -12.51 1.07 20.60
N HIS A 10 -11.52 0.21 20.78
CA HIS A 10 -10.39 0.03 19.88
C HIS A 10 -10.80 -0.87 18.72
N LEU A 11 -10.48 -0.51 17.49
CA LEU A 11 -10.89 -1.22 16.28
C LEU A 11 -9.70 -1.46 15.35
N ILE A 12 -9.80 -2.48 14.51
CA ILE A 12 -8.81 -2.79 13.48
C ILE A 12 -9.44 -2.54 12.12
N ASP A 13 -8.83 -1.65 11.34
CA ASP A 13 -9.27 -1.32 10.00
C ASP A 13 -8.98 -2.50 9.03
N PRO A 14 -10.03 -3.17 8.50
CA PRO A 14 -9.85 -4.33 7.64
C PRO A 14 -9.24 -3.98 6.28
N GLU A 15 -9.40 -2.74 5.79
CA GLU A 15 -8.86 -2.31 4.50
C GLU A 15 -7.34 -2.20 4.49
N ILE A 16 -6.71 -1.83 5.62
CA ILE A 16 -5.26 -1.64 5.73
C ILE A 16 -4.56 -2.71 6.55
N CYS A 17 -5.29 -3.61 7.19
CA CYS A 17 -4.73 -4.71 7.96
C CYS A 17 -4.06 -5.73 7.04
N ILE A 18 -2.73 -5.88 7.14
CA ILE A 18 -1.96 -6.86 6.34
C ILE A 18 -1.91 -8.25 6.98
N ARG A 19 -2.70 -8.49 8.03
CA ARG A 19 -2.86 -9.78 8.70
C ARG A 19 -1.56 -10.40 9.23
N CYS A 20 -0.68 -9.57 9.77
CA CYS A 20 0.64 -9.98 10.27
C CYS A 20 0.62 -10.66 11.65
N ASN A 21 -0.53 -10.80 12.27
CA ASN A 21 -0.74 -11.38 13.62
C ASN A 21 -0.02 -10.66 14.79
N THR A 22 0.65 -9.55 14.54
CA THR A 22 1.48 -8.89 15.56
C THR A 22 0.65 -8.35 16.73
N CYS A 23 -0.53 -7.78 16.45
CA CYS A 23 -1.40 -7.22 17.47
C CYS A 23 -1.99 -8.29 18.39
N GLU A 24 -2.38 -9.45 17.87
CA GLU A 24 -2.88 -10.58 18.66
C GLU A 24 -1.76 -11.18 19.51
N ALA A 25 -0.58 -11.44 18.91
CA ALA A 25 0.57 -11.97 19.63
C ALA A 25 1.08 -11.08 20.77
N THR A 26 0.85 -9.76 20.67
CA THR A 26 1.31 -8.77 21.65
C THR A 26 0.26 -8.47 22.72
N CYS A 27 -1.01 -8.83 22.51
CA CYS A 27 -2.10 -8.48 23.41
C CYS A 27 -2.00 -9.22 24.75
N PRO A 28 -1.74 -8.54 25.89
CA PRO A 28 -1.51 -9.20 27.17
C PRO A 28 -2.77 -9.82 27.78
N VAL A 29 -3.95 -9.41 27.32
CA VAL A 29 -5.26 -9.86 27.83
C VAL A 29 -6.03 -10.72 26.83
N GLY A 30 -5.45 -11.04 25.68
CA GLY A 30 -6.08 -11.84 24.64
C GLY A 30 -7.38 -11.21 24.10
N ALA A 31 -7.44 -9.88 24.01
CA ALA A 31 -8.58 -9.16 23.49
C ALA A 31 -8.61 -9.13 21.96
N VAL A 32 -7.48 -9.35 21.28
CA VAL A 32 -7.40 -9.41 19.83
C VAL A 32 -7.52 -10.85 19.38
N THR A 33 -8.38 -11.10 18.40
CA THR A 33 -8.57 -12.41 17.75
C THR A 33 -8.83 -12.22 16.26
N HIS A 34 -8.85 -13.31 15.49
CA HIS A 34 -9.10 -13.25 14.05
C HIS A 34 -9.82 -14.50 13.53
N ASP A 35 -10.38 -14.36 12.34
CA ASP A 35 -10.78 -15.48 11.47
C ASP A 35 -9.94 -15.48 10.16
N GLU A 36 -10.43 -16.17 9.15
CA GLU A 36 -9.78 -16.17 7.83
C GLU A 36 -9.84 -14.79 7.12
N ARG A 37 -10.74 -13.90 7.55
CA ARG A 37 -11.01 -12.61 6.93
C ARG A 37 -10.43 -11.44 7.73
N ASN A 38 -10.82 -11.26 8.97
CA ASN A 38 -10.54 -10.06 9.76
C ASN A 38 -9.86 -10.34 11.10
N TYR A 39 -9.06 -9.38 11.55
CA TYR A 39 -8.62 -9.22 12.94
C TYR A 39 -9.58 -8.27 13.65
N VAL A 40 -9.97 -8.60 14.87
CA VAL A 40 -10.99 -7.88 15.65
C VAL A 40 -10.58 -7.70 17.10
N VAL A 41 -11.15 -6.71 17.76
CA VAL A 41 -10.90 -6.44 19.18
C VAL A 41 -12.17 -6.67 20.00
N ASP A 42 -12.08 -7.54 20.99
CA ASP A 42 -13.12 -7.78 21.98
C ASP A 42 -13.15 -6.62 22.98
N ALA A 43 -14.21 -5.81 22.93
CA ALA A 43 -14.37 -4.62 23.76
C ALA A 43 -14.49 -4.94 25.28
N ASP A 44 -14.93 -6.14 25.63
CA ASP A 44 -15.08 -6.55 27.04
C ASP A 44 -13.76 -7.04 27.66
N LYS A 45 -12.85 -7.55 26.82
CA LYS A 45 -11.51 -7.98 27.26
C LYS A 45 -10.47 -6.86 27.18
N CYS A 46 -10.63 -5.92 26.22
CA CYS A 46 -9.66 -4.86 26.01
C CYS A 46 -9.58 -3.91 27.23
N ASN A 47 -8.40 -3.83 27.84
CA ASN A 47 -8.12 -2.98 28.98
C ASN A 47 -7.39 -1.67 28.62
N PHE A 48 -7.34 -1.31 27.34
CA PHE A 48 -6.71 -0.09 26.81
C PHE A 48 -5.22 0.07 27.13
N CYS A 49 -4.48 -1.02 27.25
CA CYS A 49 -3.04 -0.99 27.56
C CYS A 49 -2.16 -0.44 26.42
N MET A 50 -2.70 -0.26 25.21
CA MET A 50 -2.03 0.26 24.01
C MET A 50 -0.86 -0.60 23.49
N ALA A 51 -0.60 -1.78 24.05
CA ALA A 51 0.55 -2.61 23.67
C ALA A 51 0.51 -3.09 22.21
N CYS A 52 -0.66 -3.18 21.62
CA CYS A 52 -0.86 -3.59 20.21
C CYS A 52 -0.60 -2.48 19.18
N ILE A 53 -0.55 -1.19 19.58
CA ILE A 53 -0.39 -0.05 18.68
C ILE A 53 1.03 0.06 18.14
N PRO A 54 2.09 0.15 18.95
CA PRO A 54 3.45 0.34 18.44
C PRO A 54 3.92 -0.74 17.46
N PRO A 55 3.62 -2.03 17.65
CA PRO A 55 4.07 -3.08 16.76
C PRO A 55 3.24 -3.22 15.49
N CYS A 56 2.10 -2.53 15.34
CA CYS A 56 1.31 -2.58 14.12
C CYS A 56 2.01 -1.83 12.98
N PRO A 57 2.50 -2.50 11.93
CA PRO A 57 3.30 -1.86 10.89
C PRO A 57 2.50 -0.90 10.00
N THR A 58 1.19 -1.12 9.85
CA THR A 58 0.32 -0.30 8.99
C THR A 58 -0.51 0.72 9.76
N GLY A 59 -0.59 0.62 11.09
CA GLY A 59 -1.48 1.44 11.91
C GLY A 59 -2.96 1.05 11.81
N SER A 60 -3.27 -0.12 11.27
CA SER A 60 -4.67 -0.59 11.15
C SER A 60 -5.40 -0.66 12.49
N ILE A 61 -4.68 -0.85 13.60
CA ILE A 61 -5.24 -0.91 14.95
C ILE A 61 -5.27 0.46 15.65
N ASP A 62 -4.89 1.55 15.01
CA ASP A 62 -4.88 2.90 15.61
C ASP A 62 -6.26 3.56 15.64
N ASN A 63 -7.31 2.82 15.36
CA ASN A 63 -8.66 3.34 15.21
C ASN A 63 -9.50 3.16 16.48
N TRP A 64 -10.29 4.18 16.78
CA TRP A 64 -11.17 4.23 17.95
C TRP A 64 -12.57 4.68 17.57
N ARG A 65 -13.55 4.23 18.35
CA ARG A 65 -14.91 4.78 18.29
C ARG A 65 -15.38 5.06 19.70
N VAL A 66 -15.86 6.26 19.94
CA VAL A 66 -16.51 6.65 21.18
C VAL A 66 -18.01 6.41 21.03
N MET A 67 -18.59 5.65 21.97
CA MET A 67 -20.01 5.29 21.91
C MET A 67 -20.54 4.88 23.27
N PRO A 68 -21.86 4.80 23.47
CA PRO A 68 -22.45 4.11 24.60
C PRO A 68 -21.98 2.64 24.63
N ARG A 69 -21.63 2.12 25.82
CA ARG A 69 -21.15 0.73 25.95
C ARG A 69 -22.14 -0.31 25.39
N VAL A 70 -23.44 -0.02 25.49
CA VAL A 70 -24.50 -0.87 24.94
C VAL A 70 -24.51 -0.95 23.42
N GLN A 71 -23.82 -0.03 22.74
CA GLN A 71 -23.67 0.04 21.29
C GLN A 71 -22.29 -0.43 20.82
N ALA A 72 -21.45 -0.94 21.74
CA ALA A 72 -20.13 -1.46 21.37
C ALA A 72 -20.28 -2.59 20.35
N TYR A 73 -19.46 -2.51 19.30
CA TYR A 73 -19.44 -3.54 18.26
C TYR A 73 -18.94 -4.86 18.79
N SER A 74 -19.71 -5.91 18.61
CA SER A 74 -19.32 -7.28 18.93
C SER A 74 -18.19 -7.78 18.02
N THR A 75 -17.47 -8.80 18.44
CA THR A 75 -16.48 -9.46 17.57
C THR A 75 -17.12 -10.06 16.31
N ALA A 76 -18.35 -10.59 16.43
CA ALA A 76 -19.08 -11.15 15.28
C ALA A 76 -19.40 -10.08 14.22
N GLU A 77 -19.77 -8.86 14.65
CA GLU A 77 -19.98 -7.76 13.71
C GLU A 77 -18.68 -7.32 13.04
N GLN A 78 -17.59 -7.18 13.79
CA GLN A 78 -16.29 -6.77 13.27
C GLN A 78 -15.73 -7.79 12.26
N LEU A 79 -15.99 -9.09 12.42
CA LEU A 79 -15.50 -10.15 11.52
C LEU A 79 -16.09 -10.06 10.11
N ILE A 80 -17.24 -9.43 9.93
CA ILE A 80 -17.90 -9.31 8.63
C ILE A 80 -17.70 -7.94 7.95
N TRP A 81 -16.97 -7.01 8.57
CA TRP A 81 -16.73 -5.70 7.99
C TRP A 81 -15.82 -5.76 6.76
N ASP A 82 -16.13 -4.91 5.79
CA ASP A 82 -15.26 -4.57 4.66
C ASP A 82 -14.51 -3.26 4.93
N GLU A 83 -15.12 -2.33 5.68
CA GLU A 83 -14.56 -1.03 6.08
C GLU A 83 -14.94 -0.71 7.53
N LEU A 84 -14.23 0.24 8.14
CA LEU A 84 -14.60 0.71 9.48
C LEU A 84 -15.94 1.47 9.47
N PRO A 85 -16.78 1.29 10.49
CA PRO A 85 -17.99 2.10 10.65
C PRO A 85 -17.64 3.58 10.81
N VAL A 86 -18.51 4.44 10.30
CA VAL A 86 -18.37 5.89 10.41
C VAL A 86 -18.38 6.30 11.90
N GLU A 87 -17.58 7.30 12.25
CA GLU A 87 -17.63 7.89 13.60
C GLU A 87 -18.98 8.51 13.89
N LEU A 88 -19.48 8.30 15.10
CA LEU A 88 -20.68 8.99 15.56
C LEU A 88 -20.39 10.48 15.69
N SER A 89 -21.27 11.32 15.16
CA SER A 89 -21.16 12.76 15.31
C SER A 89 -21.35 13.17 16.79
N ALA A 90 -20.82 14.33 17.19
CA ALA A 90 -21.00 14.86 18.53
C ALA A 90 -22.49 15.01 18.88
N GLU A 91 -23.34 15.31 17.90
CA GLU A 91 -24.80 15.41 18.04
C GLU A 91 -25.40 14.03 18.34
N ALA A 92 -25.01 13.00 17.58
CA ALA A 92 -25.47 11.62 17.78
C ALA A 92 -25.04 11.07 19.14
N LEU A 93 -23.85 11.44 19.62
CA LEU A 93 -23.36 11.08 20.98
C LEU A 93 -24.15 11.80 22.07
N ALA A 94 -24.46 13.09 21.88
CA ALA A 94 -25.29 13.89 22.80
C ALA A 94 -26.72 13.34 22.90
N ASP A 95 -27.33 12.98 21.78
CA ASP A 95 -28.66 12.36 21.72
C ASP A 95 -28.70 10.98 22.39
N ALA A 96 -27.60 10.25 22.35
CA ALA A 96 -27.43 9.00 23.07
C ALA A 96 -27.15 9.17 24.58
N GLY A 97 -27.16 10.41 25.09
CA GLY A 97 -26.94 10.75 26.51
C GLY A 97 -25.47 10.67 26.94
N VAL A 98 -24.54 10.69 25.99
CA VAL A 98 -23.10 10.77 26.21
C VAL A 98 -22.73 12.24 26.44
N ALA A 99 -22.44 12.62 27.68
CA ALA A 99 -21.83 13.91 27.97
C ALA A 99 -20.37 13.86 27.48
N VAL A 100 -20.11 14.36 26.28
CA VAL A 100 -18.76 14.52 25.75
C VAL A 100 -18.09 15.65 26.54
N ALA A 101 -17.20 15.32 27.46
CA ALA A 101 -16.35 16.32 28.09
C ALA A 101 -15.49 16.94 26.99
N ASN A 102 -15.72 18.23 26.72
CA ASN A 102 -15.08 18.96 25.61
C ASN A 102 -13.52 18.92 25.61
N GLU A 103 -12.91 18.57 26.74
CA GLU A 103 -11.45 18.51 26.86
C GLU A 103 -10.80 17.28 26.19
N GLU A 104 -11.43 16.10 26.20
CA GLU A 104 -10.85 14.90 25.55
C GLU A 104 -11.04 14.90 24.04
N VAL A 105 -12.15 15.44 23.55
CA VAL A 105 -12.41 15.60 22.11
C VAL A 105 -11.54 16.74 21.55
N ALA A 106 -11.34 17.82 22.31
CA ALA A 106 -10.42 18.89 21.95
C ALA A 106 -8.97 18.41 21.89
N LEU A 107 -8.52 17.60 22.86
CA LEU A 107 -7.16 17.05 22.90
C LEU A 107 -6.93 16.03 21.76
N ALA A 108 -7.91 15.19 21.44
CA ALA A 108 -7.82 14.26 20.30
C ALA A 108 -7.85 15.02 18.95
N ALA A 109 -8.63 16.09 18.85
CA ALA A 109 -8.67 16.98 17.68
C ALA A 109 -7.38 17.83 17.58
N GLU A 110 -6.83 18.31 18.69
CA GLU A 110 -5.54 19.02 18.72
C GLU A 110 -4.36 18.10 18.41
N ILE A 111 -4.33 16.86 18.89
CA ILE A 111 -3.29 15.88 18.56
C ILE A 111 -3.42 15.48 17.08
N ALA A 112 -4.62 15.26 16.55
CA ALA A 112 -4.85 15.00 15.13
C ALA A 112 -4.53 16.21 14.26
N ALA A 113 -4.85 17.44 14.69
CA ALA A 113 -4.51 18.67 14.01
C ALA A 113 -3.02 19.02 14.12
N ALA A 114 -2.37 18.78 15.26
CA ALA A 114 -0.95 19.02 15.46
C ALA A 114 -0.07 18.01 14.69
N THR A 115 -0.46 16.74 14.65
CA THR A 115 0.21 15.73 13.80
C THR A 115 -0.02 15.98 12.31
N SER A 116 -1.22 16.38 11.91
CA SER A 116 -1.49 16.83 10.53
C SER A 116 -0.76 18.12 10.17
N SER A 117 -0.71 19.12 11.06
CA SER A 117 -0.11 20.43 10.78
C SER A 117 1.41 20.41 10.75
N ALA A 118 2.08 19.64 11.61
CA ALA A 118 3.54 19.62 11.68
C ALA A 118 4.17 18.85 10.51
N VAL A 119 3.51 17.80 9.99
CA VAL A 119 3.97 17.06 8.80
C VAL A 119 3.55 17.76 7.51
N LEU A 120 2.40 18.46 7.50
CA LEU A 120 1.95 19.27 6.36
C LEU A 120 2.66 20.63 6.26
N ALA A 121 3.22 21.15 7.34
CA ALA A 121 3.99 22.41 7.31
C ALA A 121 5.42 22.23 6.79
N ALA A 122 5.96 20.99 6.81
CA ALA A 122 7.27 20.68 6.19
C ALA A 122 7.13 20.32 4.69
N ALA A 123 5.97 19.82 4.26
CA ALA A 123 5.56 19.74 2.86
C ALA A 123 4.48 20.80 2.68
N GLY A 124 4.79 21.91 2.03
CA GLY A 124 3.82 22.96 1.72
C GLY A 124 2.54 22.32 1.12
N PRO A 125 1.37 22.98 1.26
CA PRO A 125 0.12 22.41 0.77
C PRO A 125 0.29 22.05 -0.71
N VAL A 126 0.10 20.77 -1.04
CA VAL A 126 0.03 20.34 -2.43
C VAL A 126 -1.22 21.01 -2.99
N GLN A 127 -1.03 22.20 -3.58
CA GLN A 127 -2.11 22.87 -4.30
C GLN A 127 -2.36 22.05 -5.56
N TYR A 128 -3.44 21.31 -5.58
CA TYR A 128 -3.99 20.75 -6.79
C TYR A 128 -4.46 21.90 -7.70
N SER A 129 -3.50 22.50 -8.39
CA SER A 129 -3.82 23.52 -9.39
C SER A 129 -4.30 22.80 -10.65
N ALA A 130 -5.48 23.17 -11.15
CA ALA A 130 -6.01 22.69 -12.43
C ALA A 130 -5.10 23.04 -13.63
N SER A 131 -4.08 23.88 -13.42
CA SER A 131 -3.09 24.29 -14.43
C SER A 131 -1.81 23.43 -14.43
N LEU A 132 -1.63 22.52 -13.46
CA LEU A 132 -0.50 21.58 -13.45
C LEU A 132 -0.90 20.29 -14.16
N PRO A 133 0.05 19.63 -14.85
CA PRO A 133 -0.18 18.30 -15.41
C PRO A 133 -0.71 17.37 -14.31
N PRO A 134 -1.52 16.36 -14.64
CA PRO A 134 -2.08 15.40 -13.67
C PRO A 134 -1.01 14.73 -12.79
N TRP A 135 0.21 14.73 -13.26
CA TRP A 135 1.43 14.34 -12.52
C TRP A 135 2.54 15.32 -12.87
N SER A 136 3.48 15.52 -11.97
CA SER A 136 4.62 16.40 -12.21
C SER A 136 5.86 15.87 -11.52
N ALA A 137 6.90 15.63 -12.32
CA ALA A 137 8.23 15.32 -11.81
C ALA A 137 8.81 16.46 -10.92
N ALA A 138 8.31 17.68 -11.06
CA ALA A 138 8.72 18.82 -10.23
C ALA A 138 8.34 18.65 -8.75
N HIS A 139 7.37 17.79 -8.43
CA HIS A 139 6.98 17.47 -7.05
C HIS A 139 7.76 16.30 -6.46
N ALA A 140 8.52 15.58 -7.28
CA ALA A 140 9.30 14.42 -6.84
C ALA A 140 10.71 14.86 -6.45
N TYR A 141 11.06 14.66 -5.19
CA TYR A 141 12.46 14.71 -4.80
C TYR A 141 13.16 13.46 -5.35
N THR A 142 14.34 13.65 -5.93
CA THR A 142 15.17 12.56 -6.44
C THR A 142 16.61 12.73 -6.01
N ASN A 143 17.28 11.63 -5.69
CA ASN A 143 18.71 11.60 -5.33
C ASN A 143 19.05 12.52 -4.13
N LEU A 144 18.18 12.58 -3.10
CA LEU A 144 18.48 13.31 -1.88
C LEU A 144 19.67 12.70 -1.14
N TYR A 145 19.79 11.38 -1.20
CA TYR A 145 20.88 10.60 -0.62
C TYR A 145 21.48 9.67 -1.70
N GLY A 146 22.80 9.61 -1.77
CA GLY A 146 23.50 8.77 -2.73
C GLY A 146 24.84 9.33 -3.18
N PRO A 147 25.57 8.65 -4.08
CA PRO A 147 26.94 9.01 -4.46
C PRO A 147 27.11 10.41 -5.06
N LYS A 148 26.04 11.00 -5.59
CA LYS A 148 26.02 12.35 -6.19
C LYS A 148 25.33 13.39 -5.30
N ALA A 149 24.79 12.99 -4.15
CA ALA A 149 24.13 13.87 -3.20
C ALA A 149 25.11 14.42 -2.17
N ALA A 150 24.70 15.45 -1.42
CA ALA A 150 25.47 15.98 -0.30
C ALA A 150 25.69 14.95 0.82
N GLN A 151 24.78 13.99 0.94
CA GLN A 151 24.88 12.86 1.87
C GLN A 151 24.88 11.54 1.09
N THR A 152 25.79 10.64 1.44
CA THR A 152 25.97 9.37 0.72
C THR A 152 24.86 8.35 0.97
N SER A 153 24.27 8.37 2.15
CA SER A 153 23.13 7.52 2.53
C SER A 153 22.43 8.07 3.78
N ILE A 154 21.26 7.57 4.06
CA ILE A 154 20.52 7.82 5.30
C ILE A 154 20.27 6.49 6.01
N THR A 155 20.28 6.51 7.33
CA THR A 155 19.95 5.33 8.13
C THR A 155 18.46 5.33 8.47
N ALA A 156 17.76 4.27 8.09
CA ALA A 156 16.40 4.00 8.51
C ALA A 156 16.38 2.86 9.55
N THR A 157 15.39 2.86 10.42
CA THR A 157 15.14 1.78 11.38
C THR A 157 13.99 0.90 10.88
N VAL A 158 14.13 -0.42 10.93
CA VAL A 158 13.05 -1.35 10.63
C VAL A 158 11.99 -1.25 11.71
N SER A 159 10.79 -0.77 11.36
CA SER A 159 9.64 -0.70 12.27
C SER A 159 8.63 -1.85 12.06
N GLY A 160 8.76 -2.59 10.96
CA GLY A 160 7.96 -3.79 10.68
C GLY A 160 8.64 -4.66 9.63
N ASN A 161 8.56 -5.98 9.78
CA ASN A 161 9.00 -6.96 8.78
C ASN A 161 8.13 -8.20 8.90
N VAL A 162 7.17 -8.34 7.99
CA VAL A 162 6.16 -9.40 8.03
C VAL A 162 6.02 -10.08 6.67
N ARG A 163 5.88 -11.39 6.69
CA ARG A 163 5.61 -12.17 5.49
C ARG A 163 4.16 -11.95 5.06
N VAL A 164 3.94 -11.67 3.76
CA VAL A 164 2.65 -11.35 3.15
C VAL A 164 2.18 -12.39 2.13
N THR A 165 2.84 -13.54 2.11
CA THR A 165 2.48 -14.76 1.38
C THR A 165 2.30 -15.90 2.36
N ASP A 166 1.58 -16.96 1.95
CA ASP A 166 1.32 -18.12 2.79
C ASP A 166 2.63 -18.77 3.28
N VAL A 167 2.72 -19.03 4.59
CA VAL A 167 3.93 -19.62 5.22
C VAL A 167 4.16 -21.08 4.86
N GLY A 168 3.16 -21.80 4.35
CA GLY A 168 3.27 -23.19 3.89
C GLY A 168 3.92 -23.36 2.52
N HIS A 169 4.35 -22.26 1.88
CA HIS A 169 4.91 -22.25 0.52
C HIS A 169 6.31 -21.63 0.47
N ASP A 170 7.11 -22.05 -0.51
CA ASP A 170 8.49 -21.57 -0.72
C ASP A 170 8.56 -20.12 -1.22
N TYR A 171 7.43 -19.55 -1.62
CA TYR A 171 7.36 -18.18 -2.16
C TYR A 171 7.28 -17.15 -1.02
N ASP A 172 8.46 -16.82 -0.48
CA ASP A 172 8.61 -15.96 0.68
C ASP A 172 8.70 -14.47 0.28
N THR A 173 7.60 -13.73 0.48
CA THR A 173 7.53 -12.28 0.21
C THR A 173 7.20 -11.53 1.49
N HIS A 174 7.98 -10.50 1.77
CA HIS A 174 7.88 -9.67 2.96
C HIS A 174 7.39 -8.26 2.65
N HIS A 175 6.59 -7.72 3.57
CA HIS A 175 6.30 -6.32 3.71
C HIS A 175 7.20 -5.76 4.81
N ILE A 176 8.06 -4.80 4.44
CA ILE A 176 9.08 -4.26 5.34
C ILE A 176 8.89 -2.76 5.46
N VAL A 177 8.73 -2.27 6.69
CA VAL A 177 8.52 -0.84 6.99
C VAL A 177 9.82 -0.25 7.53
N LEU A 178 10.26 0.84 6.90
CA LEU A 178 11.46 1.59 7.24
C LEU A 178 11.06 2.96 7.77
N ASP A 179 11.46 3.29 9.00
CA ASP A 179 11.22 4.56 9.67
C ASP A 179 12.48 5.43 9.65
N PHE A 180 12.34 6.68 9.21
CA PHE A 180 13.42 7.66 9.09
C PHE A 180 13.46 8.65 10.28
N GLY A 181 12.55 8.51 11.25
CA GLY A 181 12.46 9.41 12.40
C GLY A 181 12.27 10.86 11.98
N SER A 182 13.14 11.75 12.46
CA SER A 182 13.11 13.18 12.14
C SER A 182 13.86 13.56 10.85
N LEU A 183 14.53 12.61 10.20
CA LEU A 183 15.31 12.89 8.98
C LEU A 183 14.39 12.94 7.77
N PRO A 184 14.41 14.00 6.93
CA PRO A 184 13.48 14.14 5.82
C PRO A 184 13.75 13.09 4.73
N PHE A 185 12.71 12.29 4.41
CA PHE A 185 12.75 11.36 3.28
C PHE A 185 11.41 11.39 2.51
N PRO A 186 11.11 12.52 1.83
CA PRO A 186 9.86 12.66 1.09
C PRO A 186 9.83 11.74 -0.14
N VAL A 187 8.73 11.03 -0.31
CA VAL A 187 8.52 10.08 -1.42
C VAL A 187 7.16 10.29 -2.07
N LEU A 188 7.02 9.82 -3.31
CA LEU A 188 5.76 9.75 -4.04
C LEU A 188 5.50 8.31 -4.50
N GLU A 189 4.23 7.99 -4.73
CA GLU A 189 3.79 6.72 -5.29
C GLU A 189 4.42 6.52 -6.68
N GLY A 190 5.04 5.35 -6.89
CA GLY A 190 5.78 5.03 -8.11
C GLY A 190 7.28 5.30 -8.03
N GLN A 191 7.78 5.89 -6.94
CA GLN A 191 9.22 5.97 -6.71
C GLN A 191 9.81 4.70 -6.11
N SER A 192 11.13 4.62 -6.09
CA SER A 192 11.90 3.53 -5.52
C SER A 192 13.02 4.06 -4.62
N VAL A 193 13.56 3.18 -3.79
CA VAL A 193 14.73 3.42 -2.94
C VAL A 193 15.81 2.39 -3.20
N GLY A 194 17.06 2.76 -2.93
CA GLY A 194 18.18 1.85 -2.96
C GLY A 194 18.55 1.40 -1.54
N ILE A 195 18.66 0.12 -1.34
CA ILE A 195 19.15 -0.48 -0.08
C ILE A 195 20.58 -0.94 -0.27
N ILE A 196 21.45 -0.55 0.64
CA ILE A 196 22.87 -0.95 0.65
C ILE A 196 23.04 -2.11 1.62
N PRO A 197 23.19 -3.36 1.14
CA PRO A 197 23.48 -4.48 2.03
C PRO A 197 24.86 -4.32 2.68
N PRO A 198 25.04 -4.68 3.95
CA PRO A 198 26.34 -4.61 4.63
C PRO A 198 27.33 -5.63 4.06
N GLY A 199 28.62 -5.39 4.31
CA GLY A 199 29.71 -6.28 3.92
C GLY A 199 30.25 -6.04 2.51
N THR A 200 31.00 -7.02 2.01
CA THR A 200 31.70 -6.95 0.73
C THR A 200 31.46 -8.20 -0.11
N ASP A 201 31.61 -8.04 -1.42
CA ASP A 201 31.60 -9.17 -2.37
C ASP A 201 32.91 -10.00 -2.28
N ALA A 202 32.98 -11.08 -3.05
CA ALA A 202 34.14 -11.96 -3.09
C ALA A 202 35.45 -11.26 -3.54
N SER A 203 35.36 -10.08 -4.14
CA SER A 203 36.49 -9.25 -4.55
C SER A 203 36.87 -8.17 -3.52
N GLY A 204 36.20 -8.15 -2.35
CA GLY A 204 36.45 -7.17 -1.28
C GLY A 204 35.80 -5.81 -1.52
N ARG A 205 34.95 -5.65 -2.55
CA ARG A 205 34.21 -4.41 -2.82
C ARG A 205 32.92 -4.37 -2.04
N THR A 206 32.54 -3.21 -1.51
CA THR A 206 31.23 -3.01 -0.87
C THR A 206 30.08 -3.38 -1.82
N HIS A 207 29.05 -4.00 -1.27
CA HIS A 207 27.87 -4.33 -2.07
C HIS A 207 27.24 -3.05 -2.64
N HIS A 208 26.89 -3.07 -3.93
CA HIS A 208 26.12 -1.99 -4.52
C HIS A 208 24.67 -2.02 -4.03
N ALA A 209 24.01 -0.86 -4.06
CA ALA A 209 22.62 -0.75 -3.66
C ALA A 209 21.72 -1.60 -4.56
N ARG A 210 20.66 -2.16 -3.96
CA ARG A 210 19.55 -2.82 -4.65
C ARG A 210 18.34 -1.92 -4.62
N GLN A 211 17.73 -1.69 -5.78
CA GLN A 211 16.58 -0.83 -5.91
C GLN A 211 15.30 -1.61 -5.66
N TYR A 212 14.37 -1.00 -4.90
CA TYR A 212 13.07 -1.54 -4.56
C TYR A 212 12.01 -0.46 -4.73
N SER A 213 10.91 -0.79 -5.39
CA SER A 213 9.75 0.10 -5.51
C SER A 213 9.07 0.28 -4.16
N ILE A 214 8.63 1.50 -3.88
CA ILE A 214 7.94 1.86 -2.63
C ILE A 214 6.53 1.30 -2.69
N ALA A 215 6.08 0.68 -1.60
CA ALA A 215 4.78 0.03 -1.47
C ALA A 215 3.78 0.82 -0.60
N SER A 216 4.23 1.93 0.00
CA SER A 216 3.42 2.84 0.81
C SER A 216 3.13 4.14 0.10
N PRO A 217 2.04 4.86 0.46
CA PRO A 217 1.77 6.18 -0.06
C PRO A 217 2.72 7.24 0.54
N ARG A 218 2.70 8.44 -0.07
CA ARG A 218 3.56 9.60 0.26
C ARG A 218 3.49 10.08 1.71
N ASN A 219 2.39 9.83 2.40
CA ASN A 219 2.21 10.20 3.80
C ASN A 219 2.57 9.07 4.79
N GLY A 220 3.38 8.12 4.35
CA GLY A 220 3.89 7.01 5.13
C GLY A 220 3.05 5.74 5.05
N GLU A 221 3.61 4.60 5.40
CA GLU A 221 2.88 3.36 5.62
C GLU A 221 1.90 3.55 6.77
N ARG A 222 2.39 4.01 7.91
CA ARG A 222 1.58 4.48 9.02
C ARG A 222 1.34 5.98 8.86
N PRO A 223 0.10 6.44 8.73
CA PRO A 223 -0.22 7.86 8.56
C PRO A 223 0.36 8.71 9.68
N GLY A 224 0.99 9.84 9.33
CA GLY A 224 1.61 10.77 10.28
C GLY A 224 3.03 10.38 10.74
N TYR A 225 3.58 9.25 10.27
CA TYR A 225 4.95 8.84 10.54
C TYR A 225 5.83 9.02 9.30
N ASN A 226 7.10 9.39 9.50
CA ASN A 226 8.08 9.52 8.43
C ASN A 226 8.65 8.15 8.06
N ASN A 227 7.82 7.30 7.50
CA ASN A 227 8.18 5.94 7.13
C ASN A 227 7.69 5.58 5.72
N LEU A 228 8.23 4.51 5.19
CA LEU A 228 7.79 3.90 3.94
C LEU A 228 7.82 2.38 4.06
N SER A 229 7.14 1.69 3.15
CA SER A 229 7.23 0.24 3.07
C SER A 229 7.74 -0.26 1.72
N LEU A 230 8.31 -1.47 1.75
CA LEU A 230 8.81 -2.19 0.60
C LEU A 230 8.15 -3.58 0.54
N THR A 231 7.92 -4.09 -0.67
CA THR A 231 7.50 -5.48 -0.89
C THR A 231 8.67 -6.24 -1.50
N ILE A 232 9.26 -7.15 -0.73
CA ILE A 232 10.49 -7.84 -1.12
C ILE A 232 10.31 -9.35 -1.10
N LYS A 233 10.51 -9.98 -2.26
CA LYS A 233 10.58 -11.45 -2.36
C LYS A 233 11.99 -11.91 -2.03
N ARG A 234 12.11 -12.91 -1.14
CA ARG A 234 13.36 -13.61 -0.88
C ARG A 234 13.78 -14.39 -2.13
N VAL A 235 14.97 -14.11 -2.64
CA VAL A 235 15.52 -14.80 -3.81
C VAL A 235 16.38 -15.97 -3.33
N LEU A 236 15.93 -17.19 -3.65
CA LEU A 236 16.60 -18.46 -3.32
C LEU A 236 17.00 -19.25 -4.57
N GLU A 237 16.53 -18.83 -5.75
CA GLU A 237 16.84 -19.43 -7.05
C GLU A 237 17.13 -18.32 -8.07
N ASP A 238 18.04 -18.59 -8.99
CA ASP A 238 18.28 -17.72 -10.15
C ASP A 238 17.25 -17.99 -11.27
N HIS A 239 17.43 -17.31 -12.42
CA HIS A 239 16.51 -17.46 -13.58
C HIS A 239 16.62 -18.82 -14.28
N GLN A 240 17.64 -19.62 -13.92
CA GLN A 240 17.85 -20.99 -14.44
C GLN A 240 17.35 -22.04 -13.44
N GLY A 241 16.78 -21.61 -12.29
CA GLY A 241 16.33 -22.48 -11.21
C GLY A 241 17.48 -23.06 -10.38
N GLN A 242 18.70 -22.49 -10.47
CA GLN A 242 19.81 -22.92 -9.64
C GLN A 242 19.72 -22.25 -8.26
N PRO A 243 20.03 -22.98 -7.18
CA PRO A 243 20.03 -22.41 -5.83
C PRO A 243 21.00 -21.23 -5.74
N VAL A 244 20.49 -20.08 -5.30
CA VAL A 244 21.26 -18.86 -5.05
C VAL A 244 20.70 -18.14 -3.82
N ARG A 245 21.56 -17.52 -3.05
CA ARG A 245 21.13 -16.64 -1.97
C ARG A 245 21.30 -15.18 -2.40
N GLY A 246 20.21 -14.56 -2.87
CA GLY A 246 20.22 -13.15 -3.28
C GLY A 246 20.65 -12.24 -2.12
N VAL A 247 21.75 -11.49 -2.28
CA VAL A 247 22.35 -10.70 -1.20
C VAL A 247 21.37 -9.70 -0.59
N GLY A 248 20.78 -8.82 -1.41
CA GLY A 248 19.89 -7.77 -0.92
C GLY A 248 18.57 -8.30 -0.38
N SER A 249 17.91 -9.22 -1.09
CA SER A 249 16.59 -9.74 -0.71
C SER A 249 16.66 -10.58 0.58
N ASN A 250 17.68 -11.43 0.74
CA ASN A 250 17.84 -12.21 1.97
C ASN A 250 18.24 -11.31 3.14
N TYR A 251 19.14 -10.33 2.91
CA TYR A 251 19.46 -9.34 3.94
C TYR A 251 18.19 -8.68 4.46
N MET A 252 17.36 -8.12 3.58
CA MET A 252 16.15 -7.41 3.95
C MET A 252 15.10 -8.31 4.63
N CYS A 253 14.89 -9.53 4.11
CA CYS A 253 13.93 -10.46 4.71
C CYS A 253 14.37 -11.02 6.07
N ASP A 254 15.67 -11.02 6.37
CA ASP A 254 16.24 -11.50 7.65
C ASP A 254 16.24 -10.43 8.75
N LEU A 255 16.02 -9.14 8.40
CA LEU A 255 15.98 -8.03 9.36
C LEU A 255 14.87 -8.17 10.39
N LYS A 256 15.13 -7.68 11.58
CA LYS A 256 14.18 -7.62 12.69
C LYS A 256 13.82 -6.18 13.01
N VAL A 257 12.69 -5.99 13.67
CA VAL A 257 12.29 -4.67 14.20
C VAL A 257 13.40 -4.13 15.10
N GLY A 258 13.80 -2.88 14.84
CA GLY A 258 14.92 -2.21 15.51
C GLY A 258 16.26 -2.25 14.75
N ASP A 259 16.40 -3.12 13.76
CA ASP A 259 17.62 -3.16 12.92
C ASP A 259 17.74 -1.90 12.07
N GLN A 260 18.97 -1.51 11.75
CA GLN A 260 19.28 -0.34 10.94
C GLN A 260 19.64 -0.71 9.50
N VAL A 261 19.16 0.10 8.56
CA VAL A 261 19.34 -0.09 7.12
C VAL A 261 19.87 1.19 6.49
N GLN A 262 20.90 1.04 5.63
CA GLN A 262 21.42 2.15 4.83
C GLN A 262 20.60 2.30 3.55
N VAL A 263 19.99 3.47 3.37
CA VAL A 263 19.07 3.79 2.28
C VAL A 263 19.61 4.95 1.45
N ILE A 264 19.44 4.87 0.15
CA ILE A 264 19.70 5.95 -0.82
C ILE A 264 18.46 6.22 -1.67
N GLY A 265 18.40 7.38 -2.28
CA GLY A 265 17.28 7.80 -3.10
C GLY A 265 16.58 9.04 -2.51
N PRO A 266 15.26 9.19 -2.67
CA PRO A 266 14.42 8.37 -3.54
C PRO A 266 14.80 8.49 -5.01
N PHE A 267 14.35 7.53 -5.83
CA PHE A 267 14.61 7.49 -7.28
C PHE A 267 13.31 7.43 -8.08
N GLY A 268 13.38 7.86 -9.34
CA GLY A 268 12.29 7.73 -10.30
C GLY A 268 11.41 8.98 -10.38
N ALA A 269 11.08 9.32 -11.61
CA ALA A 269 10.15 10.38 -11.96
C ALA A 269 9.24 9.95 -13.14
N SER A 270 9.44 8.75 -13.69
CA SER A 270 8.75 8.25 -14.87
C SER A 270 7.56 7.33 -14.57
N PHE A 271 7.42 6.87 -13.32
CA PHE A 271 6.35 5.95 -12.92
C PHE A 271 5.41 6.58 -11.86
N LEU A 272 5.40 7.91 -11.78
CA LEU A 272 4.64 8.61 -10.76
C LEU A 272 3.13 8.49 -10.99
N MET A 273 2.39 8.31 -9.90
CA MET A 273 0.93 8.37 -9.93
C MET A 273 0.46 9.77 -10.26
N PRO A 274 -0.62 9.95 -11.08
CA PRO A 274 -1.18 11.28 -11.34
C PRO A 274 -1.70 11.91 -10.04
N ASN A 275 -1.38 13.19 -9.86
CA ASN A 275 -1.82 13.96 -8.68
C ASN A 275 -3.32 14.26 -8.70
N HIS A 276 -3.95 14.19 -9.87
CA HIS A 276 -5.35 14.52 -10.03
C HIS A 276 -6.25 13.38 -9.49
N PRO A 277 -7.12 13.62 -8.48
CA PRO A 277 -7.92 12.57 -7.84
C PRO A 277 -8.99 11.95 -8.74
N ARG A 278 -9.32 12.58 -9.88
CA ARG A 278 -10.28 12.07 -10.88
C ARG A 278 -9.65 11.15 -11.92
N SER A 279 -8.33 11.06 -11.98
CA SER A 279 -7.66 10.23 -12.98
C SER A 279 -7.99 8.76 -12.79
N HIS A 280 -8.28 8.08 -13.89
CA HIS A 280 -8.43 6.63 -13.92
C HIS A 280 -7.05 5.97 -13.88
N ILE A 281 -6.89 4.92 -13.09
CA ILE A 281 -5.62 4.22 -12.94
C ILE A 281 -5.84 2.74 -13.23
N VAL A 282 -5.22 2.24 -14.28
CA VAL A 282 -5.16 0.83 -14.65
C VAL A 282 -3.81 0.28 -14.22
N MET A 283 -3.83 -0.64 -13.28
CA MET A 283 -2.67 -1.24 -12.65
C MET A 283 -2.52 -2.69 -13.10
N ILE A 284 -1.38 -3.07 -13.64
CA ILE A 284 -1.13 -4.40 -14.16
C ILE A 284 0.19 -4.89 -13.59
N CYS A 285 0.17 -5.96 -12.79
CA CYS A 285 1.36 -6.41 -12.09
C CYS A 285 1.43 -7.93 -11.89
N THR A 286 2.65 -8.40 -11.57
CA THR A 286 2.92 -9.75 -11.08
C THR A 286 3.92 -9.71 -9.92
N GLY A 287 3.72 -10.59 -8.94
CA GLY A 287 4.65 -10.74 -7.81
C GLY A 287 4.90 -9.43 -7.06
N THR A 288 6.17 -9.07 -6.89
CA THR A 288 6.58 -7.83 -6.20
C THR A 288 6.33 -6.55 -6.99
N GLY A 289 5.97 -6.64 -8.29
CA GLY A 289 5.44 -5.50 -9.04
C GLY A 289 4.14 -4.93 -8.46
N SER A 290 3.53 -5.62 -7.50
CA SER A 290 2.41 -5.11 -6.70
C SER A 290 2.78 -3.94 -5.77
N ALA A 291 4.05 -3.70 -5.48
CA ALA A 291 4.49 -2.65 -4.56
C ALA A 291 4.00 -1.25 -4.96
N PRO A 292 4.31 -0.71 -6.16
CA PRO A 292 3.81 0.60 -6.55
C PRO A 292 2.29 0.64 -6.70
N MET A 293 1.65 -0.49 -7.09
CA MET A 293 0.19 -0.58 -7.23
C MET A 293 -0.49 -0.43 -5.87
N ARG A 294 0.08 -1.07 -4.82
CA ARG A 294 -0.38 -0.90 -3.45
C ARG A 294 -0.23 0.55 -2.98
N ALA A 295 0.91 1.19 -3.23
CA ALA A 295 1.13 2.58 -2.87
C ALA A 295 0.06 3.51 -3.48
N MET A 296 -0.25 3.34 -4.77
CA MET A 296 -1.28 4.10 -5.48
C MET A 296 -2.68 3.84 -4.93
N THR A 297 -3.02 2.57 -4.70
CA THR A 297 -4.32 2.16 -4.13
C THR A 297 -4.52 2.76 -2.74
N GLU A 298 -3.52 2.62 -1.85
CA GLU A 298 -3.56 3.16 -0.49
C GLU A 298 -3.69 4.69 -0.47
N TRP A 299 -3.00 5.39 -1.38
CA TRP A 299 -3.15 6.84 -1.48
C TRP A 299 -4.58 7.23 -1.88
N ARG A 300 -5.14 6.56 -2.89
CA ARG A 300 -6.53 6.81 -3.32
C ARG A 300 -7.55 6.45 -2.24
N ARG A 301 -7.31 5.38 -1.48
CA ARG A 301 -8.13 5.00 -0.33
C ARG A 301 -8.12 6.10 0.74
N ARG A 302 -6.96 6.67 1.07
CA ARG A 302 -6.85 7.78 2.03
C ARG A 302 -7.52 9.06 1.54
N LEU A 303 -7.46 9.33 0.23
CA LEU A 303 -8.23 10.44 -0.37
C LEU A 303 -9.74 10.20 -0.24
N ARG A 304 -10.21 8.97 -0.45
CA ARG A 304 -11.61 8.60 -0.24
C ARG A 304 -12.03 8.80 1.22
N ALA A 305 -11.27 8.28 2.16
CA ALA A 305 -11.54 8.42 3.60
C ALA A 305 -11.58 9.88 4.07
N SER A 306 -10.81 10.77 3.44
CA SER A 306 -10.80 12.21 3.73
C SER A 306 -11.78 13.04 2.90
N GLY A 307 -12.66 12.39 2.12
CA GLY A 307 -13.62 13.08 1.25
C GLY A 307 -13.02 13.84 0.07
N LYS A 308 -11.77 13.56 -0.27
CA LYS A 308 -11.00 14.19 -1.38
C LYS A 308 -10.92 13.32 -2.64
N PHE A 309 -11.51 12.15 -2.63
CA PHE A 309 -11.58 11.28 -3.80
C PHE A 309 -12.74 11.73 -4.70
N GLU A 310 -12.44 12.05 -5.96
CA GLU A 310 -13.39 12.65 -6.88
C GLU A 310 -13.85 11.68 -7.99
N GLY A 311 -13.72 10.37 -7.78
CA GLY A 311 -14.34 9.36 -8.64
C GLY A 311 -13.50 8.84 -9.80
N GLY A 312 -12.18 8.91 -9.73
CA GLY A 312 -11.30 8.20 -10.67
C GLY A 312 -11.46 6.69 -10.53
N ARG A 313 -11.64 5.97 -11.63
CA ARG A 313 -11.75 4.51 -11.64
C ARG A 313 -10.41 3.86 -11.35
N LEU A 314 -10.37 2.90 -10.42
CA LEU A 314 -9.20 2.05 -10.17
C LEU A 314 -9.48 0.66 -10.72
N MET A 315 -8.57 0.11 -11.51
CA MET A 315 -8.67 -1.23 -12.06
C MET A 315 -7.33 -1.95 -11.91
N LEU A 316 -7.33 -3.09 -11.21
CA LEU A 316 -6.14 -3.89 -10.94
C LEU A 316 -6.22 -5.24 -11.65
N PHE A 317 -5.18 -5.56 -12.43
CA PHE A 317 -4.91 -6.90 -12.94
C PHE A 317 -3.65 -7.42 -12.25
N PHE A 318 -3.81 -8.45 -11.40
CA PHE A 318 -2.71 -8.98 -10.61
C PHE A 318 -2.53 -10.48 -10.85
N GLY A 319 -1.34 -10.86 -11.31
CA GLY A 319 -0.99 -12.24 -11.63
C GLY A 319 -0.05 -12.86 -10.60
N ALA A 320 -0.34 -14.12 -10.23
CA ALA A 320 0.52 -14.98 -9.43
C ALA A 320 0.52 -16.40 -9.98
N ARG A 321 1.38 -17.27 -9.43
CA ARG A 321 1.33 -18.70 -9.75
C ARG A 321 0.10 -19.34 -9.12
N THR A 322 -0.08 -19.13 -7.83
CA THR A 322 -1.21 -19.61 -7.03
C THR A 322 -1.71 -18.50 -6.11
N GLN A 323 -2.85 -18.69 -5.49
CA GLN A 323 -3.41 -17.78 -4.50
C GLN A 323 -2.46 -17.58 -3.30
N GLN A 324 -1.83 -18.66 -2.83
CA GLN A 324 -0.92 -18.65 -1.68
C GLN A 324 0.36 -17.84 -1.92
N GLU A 325 0.76 -17.71 -3.19
CA GLU A 325 1.93 -16.93 -3.60
C GLU A 325 1.61 -15.45 -3.90
N LEU A 326 0.33 -15.06 -3.87
CA LEU A 326 -0.09 -13.68 -4.16
C LEU A 326 0.08 -12.81 -2.90
N PRO A 327 0.99 -11.82 -2.92
CA PRO A 327 1.15 -10.90 -1.80
C PRO A 327 -0.15 -10.14 -1.50
N TYR A 328 -0.44 -9.95 -0.22
CA TYR A 328 -1.61 -9.20 0.25
C TYR A 328 -2.98 -9.78 -0.17
N PHE A 329 -3.09 -11.08 -0.45
CA PHE A 329 -4.33 -11.67 -0.94
C PHE A 329 -5.53 -11.35 -0.05
N GLY A 330 -5.41 -11.54 1.27
CA GLY A 330 -6.48 -11.22 2.23
C GLY A 330 -6.90 -9.75 2.20
N PRO A 331 -5.97 -8.79 2.38
CA PRO A 331 -6.27 -7.36 2.28
C PRO A 331 -6.92 -6.94 0.96
N LEU A 332 -6.48 -7.48 -0.17
CA LEU A 332 -7.06 -7.17 -1.47
C LEU A 332 -8.55 -7.58 -1.56
N GLN A 333 -8.94 -8.68 -0.92
CA GLN A 333 -10.33 -9.12 -0.92
C GLN A 333 -11.25 -8.25 -0.06
N ASN A 334 -10.69 -7.52 0.90
CA ASN A 334 -11.42 -6.63 1.78
C ASN A 334 -11.63 -5.22 1.19
N LEU A 335 -10.99 -4.90 0.07
CA LEU A 335 -11.19 -3.60 -0.57
C LEU A 335 -12.59 -3.49 -1.17
N PRO A 336 -13.30 -2.35 -0.95
CA PRO A 336 -14.65 -2.15 -1.45
C PRO A 336 -14.73 -2.23 -2.98
N LYS A 337 -15.71 -2.98 -3.50
CA LYS A 337 -15.88 -3.19 -4.95
C LYS A 337 -16.29 -1.93 -5.72
N ASP A 338 -16.86 -0.94 -5.04
CA ASP A 338 -17.19 0.37 -5.61
C ASP A 338 -15.98 1.31 -5.65
N PHE A 339 -14.89 0.93 -4.97
CA PHE A 339 -13.64 1.68 -4.95
C PHE A 339 -12.63 1.17 -5.98
N ILE A 340 -12.44 -0.15 -6.07
CA ILE A 340 -11.45 -0.78 -6.96
C ILE A 340 -11.99 -2.06 -7.59
N ASP A 341 -11.75 -2.20 -8.89
CA ASP A 341 -12.08 -3.39 -9.67
C ASP A 341 -10.83 -4.30 -9.74
N ILE A 342 -10.88 -5.45 -9.03
CA ILE A 342 -9.74 -6.36 -8.86
C ILE A 342 -9.93 -7.61 -9.71
N ASN A 343 -8.96 -7.89 -10.58
CA ASN A 343 -8.92 -9.03 -11.49
C ASN A 343 -7.66 -9.87 -11.20
N LEU A 344 -7.84 -11.06 -10.61
CA LEU A 344 -6.74 -11.95 -10.20
C LEU A 344 -6.54 -13.09 -11.18
N ALA A 345 -5.31 -13.27 -11.68
CA ALA A 345 -4.92 -14.34 -12.59
C ALA A 345 -3.98 -15.34 -11.93
N PHE A 346 -4.31 -16.64 -12.01
CA PHE A 346 -3.48 -17.70 -11.46
C PHE A 346 -3.02 -18.67 -12.54
N SER A 347 -1.69 -18.86 -12.65
CA SER A 347 -1.09 -19.66 -13.72
C SER A 347 -0.78 -21.12 -13.34
N ARG A 348 -0.86 -21.48 -12.06
CA ARG A 348 -0.50 -22.80 -11.55
C ARG A 348 -1.48 -23.36 -10.51
N THR A 349 -2.75 -23.01 -10.59
CA THR A 349 -3.77 -23.59 -9.73
C THR A 349 -4.03 -25.06 -10.15
N PRO A 350 -3.92 -26.03 -9.23
CA PRO A 350 -4.18 -27.42 -9.56
C PRO A 350 -5.59 -27.63 -10.13
N GLY A 351 -5.71 -28.34 -11.24
CA GLY A 351 -6.99 -28.66 -11.87
C GLY A 351 -7.66 -27.51 -12.64
N ALA A 352 -7.08 -26.32 -12.66
CA ALA A 352 -7.58 -25.16 -13.41
C ALA A 352 -6.69 -24.84 -14.62
N PRO A 353 -7.24 -24.25 -15.70
CA PRO A 353 -6.45 -23.76 -16.83
C PRO A 353 -5.52 -22.64 -16.39
N LYS A 354 -4.34 -22.56 -17.03
CA LYS A 354 -3.42 -21.43 -16.79
C LYS A 354 -4.08 -20.14 -17.25
N ARG A 355 -4.05 -19.13 -16.37
CA ARG A 355 -4.53 -17.78 -16.68
C ARG A 355 -3.47 -16.75 -16.33
N TYR A 356 -3.28 -15.80 -17.21
CA TYR A 356 -2.37 -14.69 -17.06
C TYR A 356 -3.14 -13.36 -17.06
N VAL A 357 -2.50 -12.29 -16.63
CA VAL A 357 -3.13 -10.96 -16.59
C VAL A 357 -3.65 -10.51 -17.95
N GLN A 358 -2.92 -10.79 -19.04
CA GLN A 358 -3.33 -10.45 -20.40
C GLN A 358 -4.58 -11.20 -20.86
N ASP A 359 -4.88 -12.37 -20.31
CA ASP A 359 -6.11 -13.12 -20.62
C ASP A 359 -7.32 -12.40 -19.99
N LEU A 360 -7.20 -12.00 -18.71
CA LEU A 360 -8.22 -11.22 -18.04
C LEU A 360 -8.43 -9.84 -18.68
N MET A 361 -7.36 -9.21 -19.18
CA MET A 361 -7.46 -7.95 -19.91
C MET A 361 -8.32 -8.09 -21.17
N ARG A 362 -8.18 -9.20 -21.92
CA ARG A 362 -9.03 -9.48 -23.09
C ARG A 362 -10.48 -9.75 -22.71
N GLU A 363 -10.73 -10.43 -21.58
CA GLU A 363 -12.08 -10.62 -21.05
C GLU A 363 -12.77 -9.32 -20.65
N ARG A 364 -11.98 -8.31 -20.24
CA ARG A 364 -12.43 -6.97 -19.89
C ARG A 364 -12.21 -5.95 -21.02
N ALA A 365 -12.23 -6.42 -22.27
CA ALA A 365 -11.93 -5.60 -23.45
C ALA A 365 -12.79 -4.33 -23.56
N ALA A 366 -14.08 -4.41 -23.27
CA ALA A 366 -14.98 -3.25 -23.35
C ALA A 366 -14.61 -2.15 -22.33
N ASP A 367 -14.29 -2.54 -21.09
CA ASP A 367 -13.85 -1.61 -20.04
C ASP A 367 -12.51 -0.96 -20.39
N LEU A 368 -11.55 -1.77 -20.83
CA LEU A 368 -10.23 -1.29 -21.21
C LEU A 368 -10.27 -0.41 -22.47
N ALA A 369 -11.13 -0.71 -23.44
CA ALA A 369 -11.31 0.12 -24.61
C ALA A 369 -11.84 1.52 -24.25
N ALA A 370 -12.80 1.60 -23.34
CA ALA A 370 -13.31 2.86 -22.84
C ALA A 370 -12.20 3.68 -22.14
N LEU A 371 -11.38 3.01 -21.30
CA LEU A 371 -10.25 3.66 -20.61
C LEU A 371 -9.12 4.06 -21.57
N LEU A 372 -8.86 3.29 -22.63
CA LEU A 372 -7.87 3.64 -23.67
C LEU A 372 -8.29 4.88 -24.47
N ALA A 373 -9.59 5.08 -24.65
CA ALA A 373 -10.15 6.22 -25.35
C ALA A 373 -10.29 7.48 -24.46
N ASP A 374 -10.05 7.37 -23.17
CA ASP A 374 -10.17 8.46 -22.21
C ASP A 374 -8.80 9.05 -21.88
N ASP A 375 -8.62 10.34 -22.19
CA ASP A 375 -7.34 11.06 -22.01
C ASP A 375 -6.95 11.23 -20.53
N ASN A 376 -7.86 10.98 -19.59
CA ASN A 376 -7.61 11.01 -18.16
C ASN A 376 -7.27 9.62 -17.57
N SER A 377 -6.97 8.65 -18.43
CA SER A 377 -6.61 7.28 -18.04
C SER A 377 -5.10 7.05 -18.11
N TYR A 378 -4.56 6.44 -17.06
CA TYR A 378 -3.14 6.16 -16.86
C TYR A 378 -2.94 4.66 -16.63
N PHE A 379 -1.97 4.07 -17.34
CA PHE A 379 -1.69 2.65 -17.32
C PHE A 379 -0.31 2.39 -16.71
N TYR A 380 -0.24 1.52 -15.72
CA TYR A 380 0.98 1.17 -15.00
C TYR A 380 1.23 -0.33 -15.09
N VAL A 381 2.38 -0.71 -15.60
CA VAL A 381 2.79 -2.11 -15.76
C VAL A 381 4.08 -2.34 -14.97
N CYS A 382 4.04 -3.24 -13.97
CA CYS A 382 5.20 -3.55 -13.15
C CYS A 382 5.31 -5.06 -12.89
N GLY A 383 6.48 -5.64 -13.14
CA GLY A 383 6.74 -7.06 -12.93
C GLY A 383 7.73 -7.64 -13.94
N LEU A 384 7.51 -8.89 -14.36
CA LEU A 384 8.42 -9.60 -15.25
C LEU A 384 8.38 -9.04 -16.69
N LYS A 385 9.55 -9.00 -17.35
CA LYS A 385 9.67 -8.56 -18.75
C LYS A 385 8.78 -9.35 -19.71
N SER A 386 8.67 -10.66 -19.53
CA SER A 386 7.79 -11.52 -20.34
C SER A 386 6.29 -11.19 -20.18
N MET A 387 5.88 -10.64 -19.02
CA MET A 387 4.51 -10.15 -18.80
C MET A 387 4.26 -8.88 -19.61
N GLU A 388 5.21 -7.95 -19.66
CA GLU A 388 5.08 -6.68 -20.41
C GLU A 388 4.68 -6.93 -21.88
N GLU A 389 5.36 -7.86 -22.55
CA GLU A 389 5.06 -8.21 -23.94
C GLU A 389 3.60 -8.68 -24.10
N GLY A 390 3.16 -9.59 -23.22
CA GLY A 390 1.78 -10.09 -23.22
C GLY A 390 0.75 -9.00 -22.96
N VAL A 391 1.05 -8.06 -22.05
CA VAL A 391 0.19 -6.91 -21.69
C VAL A 391 0.07 -5.94 -22.87
N VAL A 392 1.19 -5.57 -23.51
CA VAL A 392 1.19 -4.68 -24.66
C VAL A 392 0.41 -5.30 -25.84
N LEU A 393 0.56 -6.60 -26.07
CA LEU A 393 -0.23 -7.33 -27.07
C LEU A 393 -1.72 -7.29 -26.73
N ALA A 394 -2.11 -7.51 -25.47
CA ALA A 394 -3.52 -7.46 -25.07
C ALA A 394 -4.12 -6.06 -25.23
N LEU A 395 -3.39 -5.00 -24.87
CA LEU A 395 -3.84 -3.62 -25.11
C LEU A 395 -4.04 -3.33 -26.59
N ARG A 396 -3.13 -3.83 -27.45
CA ARG A 396 -3.27 -3.73 -28.90
C ARG A 396 -4.52 -4.46 -29.41
N ASP A 397 -4.74 -5.71 -28.96
CA ASP A 397 -5.89 -6.49 -29.35
C ASP A 397 -7.20 -5.79 -28.96
N VAL A 398 -7.28 -5.25 -27.71
CA VAL A 398 -8.42 -4.48 -27.21
C VAL A 398 -8.65 -3.21 -28.06
N ALA A 399 -7.60 -2.45 -28.34
CA ALA A 399 -7.71 -1.24 -29.16
C ALA A 399 -8.23 -1.56 -30.57
N GLN A 400 -7.68 -2.60 -31.22
CA GLN A 400 -8.11 -3.03 -32.56
C GLN A 400 -9.57 -3.49 -32.59
N GLN A 401 -10.01 -4.26 -31.59
CA GLN A 401 -11.41 -4.70 -31.49
C GLN A 401 -12.37 -3.52 -31.30
N ALA A 402 -11.93 -2.45 -30.67
CA ALA A 402 -12.69 -1.22 -30.46
C ALA A 402 -12.57 -0.25 -31.68
N GLY A 403 -11.86 -0.59 -32.73
CA GLY A 403 -11.63 0.28 -33.90
C GLY A 403 -10.66 1.44 -33.63
N LEU A 404 -9.86 1.38 -32.56
CA LEU A 404 -8.86 2.38 -32.23
C LEU A 404 -7.54 2.07 -32.98
N ASN A 405 -6.87 3.11 -33.45
CA ASN A 405 -5.56 2.98 -34.06
C ASN A 405 -4.49 2.81 -32.99
N TRP A 406 -4.04 1.57 -32.77
CA TRP A 406 -3.08 1.23 -31.74
C TRP A 406 -1.74 1.96 -31.87
N ASP A 407 -1.20 2.11 -33.09
CA ASP A 407 0.11 2.74 -33.30
C ASP A 407 0.08 4.23 -32.91
N ALA A 408 -0.97 4.95 -33.31
CA ALA A 408 -1.19 6.33 -32.91
C ALA A 408 -1.46 6.44 -31.40
N LEU A 409 -2.32 5.58 -30.86
CA LEU A 409 -2.71 5.59 -29.45
C LEU A 409 -1.53 5.24 -28.54
N SER A 410 -0.75 4.21 -28.85
CA SER A 410 0.40 3.81 -28.02
C SER A 410 1.49 4.87 -28.02
N ASN A 411 1.68 5.58 -29.13
CA ASN A 411 2.60 6.71 -29.20
C ASN A 411 2.09 7.89 -28.33
N ALA A 412 0.80 8.23 -28.43
CA ALA A 412 0.19 9.26 -27.60
C ALA A 412 0.30 8.92 -26.10
N LEU A 413 -0.09 7.70 -25.70
CA LEU A 413 0.01 7.23 -24.32
C LEU A 413 1.44 7.36 -23.75
N ARG A 414 2.47 7.11 -24.55
CA ARG A 414 3.87 7.24 -24.12
C ARG A 414 4.33 8.70 -24.06
N THR A 415 4.03 9.49 -25.07
CA THR A 415 4.46 10.90 -25.15
C THR A 415 3.75 11.78 -24.15
N GLU A 416 2.50 11.46 -23.82
CA GLU A 416 1.71 12.15 -22.79
C GLU A 416 1.96 11.61 -21.37
N GLY A 417 2.82 10.58 -21.23
CA GLY A 417 3.11 9.97 -19.94
C GLY A 417 1.90 9.28 -19.31
N ARG A 418 1.10 8.60 -20.11
CA ARG A 418 -0.08 7.84 -19.66
C ARG A 418 0.13 6.31 -19.70
N LEU A 419 1.24 5.84 -20.26
CA LEU A 419 1.65 4.43 -20.23
C LEU A 419 3.05 4.31 -19.61
N HIS A 420 3.11 3.70 -18.45
CA HIS A 420 4.30 3.54 -17.63
C HIS A 420 4.68 2.06 -17.54
N LEU A 421 5.93 1.74 -17.87
CA LEU A 421 6.44 0.37 -17.87
C LEU A 421 7.70 0.31 -16.97
N GLU A 422 7.65 -0.47 -15.89
CA GLU A 422 8.79 -0.81 -15.02
C GLU A 422 8.88 -2.32 -14.86
N THR A 423 9.61 -2.97 -15.76
CA THR A 423 9.74 -4.43 -15.78
C THR A 423 11.19 -4.88 -15.67
N TYR A 424 11.42 -6.02 -15.01
CA TYR A 424 12.72 -6.59 -14.64
C TYR A 424 12.85 -8.05 -15.01
#